data_123ec3e21517907fdbc666c391ffdabe
#
_entry.id   123ec3e21517907fdbc666c391ffdabe
#
_cell.length_a   1.000
_cell.length_b   1.000
_cell.length_c   1.000
_cell.angle_alpha   90.00
_cell.angle_beta   90.00
_cell.angle_gamma   90.00
#
_symmetry.space_group_name_H-M   'P 1'
#
loop_
_entity.id
_entity.type
_entity.pdbx_description
1 polymer ?
#
loop_
_entity_poly.entity_id
_entity_poly.type
_entity_poly.pdbx_seq_one_letter_code
_entity_poly.pdbx_strand_id
1 'polypeptide(L)'
;MNKVVLLDAGHGGVIEGKYQTSGKRSPIWEDGSVLYEGEFNRAIKARLKEMFQLEGVKYVDINPQDTDLSLSDRVSIANGYD
;
A
#
# COMPACT_ATOMS: atom_id res chain seq x y z
N MET A 1 0.16 21.69 17.23
CA MET A 1 -0.38 20.33 17.26
C MET A 1 0.31 19.50 16.19
N ASN A 2 0.95 18.41 16.60
CA ASN A 2 1.66 17.55 15.66
C ASN A 2 0.69 16.56 15.03
N LYS A 3 0.55 16.66 13.71
CA LYS A 3 -0.26 15.71 12.94
C LYS A 3 0.68 14.80 12.16
N VAL A 4 0.28 13.55 12.01
CA VAL A 4 1.00 12.58 11.22
C VAL A 4 0.04 11.99 10.17
N VAL A 5 0.54 11.82 8.95
CA VAL A 5 -0.21 11.16 7.89
C VAL A 5 0.07 9.67 7.96
N LEU A 6 -0.98 8.87 7.97
CA LEU A 6 -0.84 7.41 7.92
C LEU A 6 -1.07 6.95 6.49
N LEU A 7 -0.10 6.22 5.95
CA LEU A 7 -0.19 5.66 4.60
C LEU A 7 -0.52 4.19 4.69
N ASP A 8 -1.56 3.78 3.98
CA ASP A 8 -2.03 2.40 3.94
C ASP A 8 -2.35 2.02 2.51
N ALA A 9 -1.44 1.30 1.86
CA ALA A 9 -1.69 0.78 0.52
C ALA A 9 -2.68 -0.37 0.60
N GLY A 10 -3.80 -0.25 -0.12
CA GLY A 10 -4.81 -1.30 -0.17
C GLY A 10 -4.31 -2.56 -0.86
N HIS A 11 -4.89 -3.70 -0.50
CA HIS A 11 -4.56 -5.03 -0.99
C HIS A 11 -3.14 -5.45 -0.66
N GLY A 12 -2.68 -6.58 -1.20
CA GLY A 12 -1.32 -7.05 -1.02
C GLY A 12 -0.44 -6.75 -2.23
N GLY A 13 0.85 -6.96 -2.09
CA GLY A 13 1.79 -6.90 -3.20
C GLY A 13 2.11 -8.30 -3.73
N VAL A 14 3.27 -8.44 -4.35
CA VAL A 14 3.76 -9.74 -4.86
C VAL A 14 4.88 -10.24 -3.96
N ILE A 15 4.75 -11.46 -3.46
CA ILE A 15 5.76 -12.12 -2.64
C ILE A 15 6.19 -13.39 -3.36
N GLU A 16 7.48 -13.50 -3.64
CA GLU A 16 8.05 -14.67 -4.34
C GLU A 16 7.29 -15.02 -5.63
N GLY A 17 6.96 -13.99 -6.41
CA GLY A 17 6.25 -14.15 -7.67
C GLY A 17 4.76 -14.39 -7.54
N LYS A 18 4.21 -14.38 -6.33
CA LYS A 18 2.80 -14.65 -6.08
C LYS A 18 2.07 -13.43 -5.56
N TYR A 19 1.02 -12.99 -6.29
CA TYR A 19 0.20 -11.88 -5.87
C TYR A 19 -0.68 -12.27 -4.69
N GLN A 20 -0.69 -11.42 -3.64
CA GLN A 20 -1.29 -11.74 -2.36
C GLN A 20 -2.81 -11.52 -2.29
N THR A 21 -3.38 -10.70 -3.18
CA THR A 21 -4.82 -10.44 -3.19
C THR A 21 -5.42 -10.93 -4.50
N SER A 22 -5.74 -12.22 -4.53
CA SER A 22 -6.31 -12.88 -5.69
C SER A 22 -7.56 -12.14 -6.20
N GLY A 23 -7.63 -11.92 -7.51
CA GLY A 23 -8.79 -11.28 -8.14
C GLY A 23 -8.76 -9.77 -8.17
N LYS A 24 -7.89 -9.10 -7.41
CA LYS A 24 -7.78 -7.63 -7.42
C LYS A 24 -6.72 -7.20 -8.43
N ARG A 25 -7.02 -7.42 -9.69
CA ARG A 25 -6.13 -7.18 -10.82
C ARG A 25 -6.92 -6.83 -12.06
N SER A 26 -6.22 -6.30 -13.07
CA SER A 26 -6.79 -6.12 -14.40
C SER A 26 -6.99 -7.47 -15.09
N PRO A 27 -7.74 -7.52 -16.18
CA PRO A 27 -7.67 -8.66 -17.09
C PRO A 27 -6.25 -8.86 -17.58
N ILE A 28 -5.91 -10.07 -17.99
CA ILE A 28 -4.62 -10.34 -18.64
C ILE A 28 -4.74 -9.85 -20.08
N TRP A 29 -3.88 -8.89 -20.46
CA TRP A 29 -3.91 -8.31 -21.79
C TRP A 29 -3.25 -9.24 -22.82
N GLU A 30 -3.39 -8.89 -24.11
CA GLU A 30 -2.90 -9.72 -25.22
C GLU A 30 -1.40 -10.03 -25.12
N ASP A 31 -0.61 -9.09 -24.63
CA ASP A 31 0.83 -9.28 -24.46
C ASP A 31 1.21 -10.06 -23.21
N GLY A 32 0.22 -10.56 -22.47
CA GLY A 32 0.43 -11.30 -21.23
C GLY A 32 0.59 -10.42 -20.00
N SER A 33 0.58 -9.10 -20.14
CA SER A 33 0.72 -8.20 -18.99
C SER A 33 -0.57 -8.12 -18.19
N VAL A 34 -0.41 -7.76 -16.92
CA VAL A 34 -1.53 -7.61 -15.98
C VAL A 34 -1.16 -6.55 -14.96
N LEU A 35 -2.15 -5.74 -14.54
CA LEU A 35 -1.97 -4.77 -13.49
C LEU A 35 -2.54 -5.34 -12.19
N TYR A 36 -1.69 -5.46 -11.17
CA TYR A 36 -2.11 -5.85 -9.84
C TYR A 36 -2.41 -4.60 -9.02
N GLU A 37 -3.65 -4.50 -8.52
CA GLU A 37 -4.11 -3.31 -7.80
C GLU A 37 -3.25 -2.99 -6.59
N GLY A 38 -2.88 -4.01 -5.79
CA GLY A 38 -2.04 -3.81 -4.61
C GLY A 38 -0.64 -3.32 -4.95
N GLU A 39 -0.05 -3.76 -6.06
CA GLU A 39 1.24 -3.25 -6.52
C GLU A 39 1.14 -1.79 -6.97
N PHE A 40 0.08 -1.46 -7.68
CA PHE A 40 -0.19 -0.09 -8.11
C PHE A 40 -0.32 0.83 -6.90
N ASN A 41 -1.06 0.39 -5.88
CA ASN A 41 -1.23 1.14 -4.63
C ASN A 41 0.11 1.38 -3.94
N ARG A 42 1.01 0.40 -3.94
CA ARG A 42 2.34 0.53 -3.33
C ARG A 42 3.24 1.46 -4.13
N ALA A 43 3.10 1.50 -5.44
CA ALA A 43 3.83 2.45 -6.28
C ALA A 43 3.40 3.88 -5.98
N ILE A 44 2.10 4.12 -5.81
CA ILE A 44 1.57 5.43 -5.41
C ILE A 44 2.11 5.81 -4.03
N LYS A 45 2.10 4.87 -3.08
CA LYS A 45 2.61 5.10 -1.73
C LYS A 45 4.08 5.53 -1.76
N ALA A 46 4.90 4.87 -2.58
CA ALA A 46 6.32 5.21 -2.70
C ALA A 46 6.50 6.65 -3.19
N ARG A 47 5.69 7.09 -4.15
CA ARG A 47 5.71 8.48 -4.65
C ARG A 47 5.29 9.46 -3.58
N LEU A 48 4.25 9.14 -2.81
CA LEU A 48 3.81 9.99 -1.72
C LEU A 48 4.88 10.15 -0.65
N LYS A 49 5.59 9.07 -0.31
CA LYS A 49 6.70 9.14 0.64
C LYS A 49 7.79 10.12 0.18
N GLU A 50 8.17 10.07 -1.10
CA GLU A 50 9.15 11.00 -1.65
C GLU A 50 8.68 12.44 -1.51
N MET A 51 7.42 12.71 -1.86
CA MET A 51 6.84 14.05 -1.77
C MET A 51 6.80 14.54 -0.33
N PHE A 52 6.38 13.70 0.60
CA PHE A 52 6.31 14.07 2.02
C PHE A 52 7.68 14.36 2.59
N GLN A 53 8.71 13.59 2.19
CA GLN A 53 10.08 13.84 2.61
C GLN A 53 10.57 15.21 2.13
N LEU A 54 10.28 15.55 0.88
CA LEU A 54 10.67 16.85 0.30
C LEU A 54 9.95 18.00 0.98
N GLU A 55 8.69 17.83 1.35
CA GLU A 55 7.86 18.89 1.94
C GLU A 55 7.93 18.93 3.48
N GLY A 56 8.68 18.02 4.09
CA GLY A 56 8.78 17.98 5.55
C GLY A 56 7.53 17.49 6.27
N VAL A 57 6.67 16.75 5.59
CA VAL A 57 5.44 16.20 6.19
C VAL A 57 5.78 14.91 6.94
N LYS A 58 5.33 14.80 8.18
CA LYS A 58 5.49 13.56 8.95
C LYS A 58 4.51 12.51 8.48
N TYR A 59 4.99 11.31 8.22
CA TYR A 59 4.14 10.20 7.81
C TYR A 59 4.60 8.89 8.45
N VAL A 60 3.70 7.93 8.52
CA VAL A 60 3.99 6.55 8.93
C VAL A 60 3.35 5.63 7.91
N ASP A 61 4.11 4.67 7.43
CA ASP A 61 3.61 3.59 6.58
C ASP A 61 3.10 2.49 7.50
N ILE A 62 1.79 2.37 7.63
CA ILE A 62 1.18 1.37 8.53
C ILE A 62 1.09 -0.01 7.90
N ASN A 63 1.42 -0.12 6.60
CA ASN A 63 1.40 -1.38 5.88
C ASN A 63 2.65 -1.49 4.99
N PRO A 64 3.85 -1.58 5.58
CA PRO A 64 5.08 -1.63 4.79
C PRO A 64 5.31 -2.97 4.08
N GLN A 65 4.64 -4.03 4.53
CA GLN A 65 4.79 -5.37 3.96
C GLN A 65 3.93 -5.55 2.72
N ASP A 66 4.20 -6.64 1.98
CA ASP A 66 3.44 -6.99 0.78
C ASP A 66 2.28 -7.93 1.05
N THR A 67 2.08 -8.37 2.29
CA THR A 67 0.93 -9.18 2.67
C THR A 67 -0.34 -8.34 2.66
N ASP A 68 -1.49 -8.97 2.39
CA ASP A 68 -2.77 -8.30 2.43
C ASP A 68 -3.29 -8.29 3.86
N LEU A 69 -3.22 -7.13 4.51
CA LEU A 69 -3.75 -6.97 5.87
C LEU A 69 -5.26 -6.89 5.86
N SER A 70 -5.90 -7.49 6.86
CA SER A 70 -7.34 -7.35 7.04
C SER A 70 -7.71 -5.90 7.38
N LEU A 71 -8.97 -5.53 7.16
CA LEU A 71 -9.45 -4.19 7.52
C LEU A 71 -9.33 -3.96 9.04
N SER A 72 -9.61 -4.98 9.85
CA SER A 72 -9.50 -4.85 11.30
C SER A 72 -8.06 -4.63 11.75
N ASP A 73 -7.09 -5.31 11.11
CA ASP A 73 -5.68 -5.10 11.42
C ASP A 73 -5.23 -3.69 11.06
N ARG A 74 -5.67 -3.17 9.90
CA ARG A 74 -5.35 -1.81 9.48
C ARG A 74 -5.86 -0.78 10.47
N VAL A 75 -7.10 -0.96 10.93
CA VAL A 75 -7.72 -0.07 11.92
C VAL A 75 -6.96 -0.13 13.24
N SER A 76 -6.62 -1.33 13.72
CA SER A 76 -5.85 -1.50 14.96
C SER A 76 -4.51 -0.79 14.90
N ILE A 77 -3.78 -0.94 13.80
CA ILE A 77 -2.48 -0.30 13.63
C ILE A 77 -2.64 1.22 13.61
N ALA A 78 -3.61 1.71 12.84
CA ALA A 78 -3.86 3.15 12.71
C ALA A 78 -4.22 3.77 14.06
N ASN A 79 -5.05 3.11 14.86
CA ASN A 79 -5.48 3.60 16.17
C ASN A 79 -4.31 3.72 17.15
N GLY A 80 -3.23 2.98 16.94
CA GLY A 80 -2.02 3.11 17.75
C GLY A 80 -1.29 4.44 17.58
N TYR A 81 -1.68 5.25 16.60
CA TYR A 81 -1.04 6.54 16.32
C TYR A 81 -1.92 7.74 16.68
N ASP A 82 -2.94 7.56 17.46
CA ASP A 82 -3.83 8.66 17.90
C ASP A 82 -3.13 9.67 18.83
#